data_080086cb368887563b22f4f19323e534
#
_entry.id   080086cb368887563b22f4f19323e534
#
_cell.length_a   1.000
_cell.length_b   1.000
_cell.length_c   1.000
_cell.angle_alpha   90.00
_cell.angle_beta   90.00
_cell.angle_gamma   90.00
#
_symmetry.space_group_name_H-M   'P 1'
#
loop_
_entity.id
_entity.type
_entity.pdbx_description
1 polymer ?
#
loop_
_entity_poly.entity_id
_entity_poly.type
_entity_poly.pdbx_seq_one_letter_code
_entity_poly.pdbx_strand_id
1 'polypeptide(L)'
;MKDANILSLNGVKAAYGESTILWGASLAVKKGAITTVMGRNGVGKTTLLKTVMGLVKAREGRILLNGQDITNWPSHKITRAGIGYVPQGREIFPKLTVYENLKLGMEAAAANKPAFAEEEIYALFPILKEFRRRLGGNLSGGQQQQLAIARVLISGPSLLLLDEPTEGIQPSIAIEIGNILRQLAEEKGIAVLLVEQKIDFARQVTDYFYFMERGKMVKEGEAVSLDFRELQEHIAV
;
A
#
# COMPACT_ATOMS: atom_id res chain seq x y z
N MET A 1 -1.82 -17.41 -15.14
CA MET A 1 -0.81 -17.13 -14.10
C MET A 1 -1.19 -16.03 -13.08
N LYS A 2 -2.44 -15.51 -13.10
CA LYS A 2 -2.94 -14.53 -12.09
C LYS A 2 -3.26 -15.13 -10.71
N ASP A 3 -3.30 -16.45 -10.58
CA ASP A 3 -3.71 -17.12 -9.32
C ASP A 3 -2.58 -17.34 -8.29
N ALA A 4 -1.35 -16.94 -8.61
CA ALA A 4 -0.24 -17.09 -7.68
C ALA A 4 -0.16 -15.89 -6.71
N ASN A 5 -0.12 -16.17 -5.42
CA ASN A 5 0.07 -15.14 -4.39
C ASN A 5 1.48 -14.56 -4.47
N ILE A 6 1.56 -13.22 -4.52
CA ILE A 6 2.84 -12.51 -4.38
C ILE A 6 3.23 -12.35 -2.90
N LEU A 7 2.24 -12.12 -2.02
CA LEU A 7 2.44 -11.99 -0.58
C LEU A 7 1.49 -12.95 0.13
N SER A 8 1.98 -13.61 1.17
CA SER A 8 1.15 -14.42 2.09
C SER A 8 1.61 -14.19 3.52
N LEU A 9 0.64 -13.95 4.39
CA LEU A 9 0.82 -13.88 5.83
C LEU A 9 0.11 -15.09 6.45
N ASN A 10 0.80 -15.82 7.33
CA ASN A 10 0.27 -17.01 7.97
C ASN A 10 0.39 -16.88 9.49
N GLY A 11 -0.72 -16.59 10.17
CA GLY A 11 -0.79 -16.54 11.63
C GLY A 11 0.10 -15.47 12.28
N VAL A 12 0.30 -14.32 11.65
CA VAL A 12 1.25 -13.30 12.09
C VAL A 12 0.76 -12.62 13.37
N LYS A 13 1.57 -12.69 14.44
CA LYS A 13 1.40 -11.91 15.66
C LYS A 13 2.47 -10.84 15.75
N ALA A 14 2.08 -9.63 16.16
CA ALA A 14 3.01 -8.52 16.36
C ALA A 14 2.57 -7.64 17.51
N ALA A 15 3.53 -6.99 18.18
CA ALA A 15 3.29 -6.19 19.37
C ALA A 15 4.25 -5.00 19.47
N TYR A 16 3.82 -3.96 20.16
CA TYR A 16 4.66 -2.87 20.65
C TYR A 16 4.89 -3.06 22.15
N GLY A 17 6.12 -3.34 22.55
CA GLY A 17 6.40 -3.74 23.94
C GLY A 17 5.52 -4.92 24.35
N GLU A 18 4.78 -4.83 25.42
CA GLU A 18 3.86 -5.88 25.89
C GLU A 18 2.49 -5.87 25.21
N SER A 19 2.16 -4.81 24.47
CA SER A 19 0.85 -4.64 23.84
C SER A 19 0.80 -5.37 22.51
N THR A 20 0.14 -6.54 22.48
CA THR A 20 -0.10 -7.28 21.23
C THR A 20 -1.18 -6.59 20.40
N ILE A 21 -0.85 -6.30 19.14
CA ILE A 21 -1.74 -5.62 18.18
C ILE A 21 -2.26 -6.60 17.13
N LEU A 22 -1.39 -7.46 16.57
CA LEU A 22 -1.80 -8.49 15.62
C LEU A 22 -1.91 -9.83 16.37
N TRP A 23 -3.04 -10.49 16.21
CA TRP A 23 -3.43 -11.70 16.94
C TRP A 23 -3.58 -12.92 16.02
N GLY A 24 -2.61 -13.12 15.13
CA GLY A 24 -2.63 -14.23 14.19
C GLY A 24 -3.24 -13.84 12.84
N ALA A 25 -2.87 -12.66 12.33
CA ALA A 25 -3.34 -12.17 11.04
C ALA A 25 -2.86 -13.08 9.90
N SER A 26 -3.79 -13.49 9.04
CA SER A 26 -3.53 -14.29 7.84
C SER A 26 -4.21 -13.64 6.65
N LEU A 27 -3.48 -13.46 5.55
CA LEU A 27 -4.02 -12.95 4.29
C LEU A 27 -3.13 -13.36 3.12
N ALA A 28 -3.67 -13.25 1.92
CA ALA A 28 -2.93 -13.43 0.68
C ALA A 28 -3.21 -12.26 -0.28
N VAL A 29 -2.17 -11.85 -1.02
CA VAL A 29 -2.27 -10.84 -2.08
C VAL A 29 -1.93 -11.51 -3.40
N LYS A 30 -2.84 -11.48 -4.37
CA LYS A 30 -2.62 -12.03 -5.71
C LYS A 30 -1.81 -11.08 -6.57
N LYS A 31 -1.02 -11.62 -7.51
CA LYS A 31 -0.28 -10.81 -8.50
C LYS A 31 -1.25 -10.03 -9.40
N GLY A 32 -0.95 -8.76 -9.64
CA GLY A 32 -1.74 -7.90 -10.53
C GLY A 32 -3.19 -7.71 -10.07
N ALA A 33 -3.42 -7.77 -8.75
CA ALA A 33 -4.72 -7.53 -8.14
C ALA A 33 -4.60 -6.54 -6.97
N ILE A 34 -5.71 -5.89 -6.64
CA ILE A 34 -5.83 -5.00 -5.49
C ILE A 34 -6.55 -5.73 -4.36
N THR A 35 -5.80 -6.01 -3.31
CA THR A 35 -6.33 -6.57 -2.05
C THR A 35 -6.46 -5.47 -1.03
N THR A 36 -7.63 -5.30 -0.43
CA THR A 36 -7.88 -4.27 0.57
C THR A 36 -8.14 -4.88 1.94
N VAL A 37 -7.41 -4.39 2.95
CA VAL A 37 -7.70 -4.65 4.36
C VAL A 37 -8.51 -3.50 4.91
N MET A 38 -9.77 -3.76 5.22
CA MET A 38 -10.72 -2.81 5.79
C MET A 38 -10.85 -3.02 7.30
N GLY A 39 -11.29 -2.00 8.01
CA GLY A 39 -11.56 -2.04 9.44
C GLY A 39 -11.45 -0.66 10.08
N ARG A 40 -11.90 -0.55 11.33
CA ARG A 40 -11.92 0.70 12.09
C ARG A 40 -10.51 1.20 12.40
N ASN A 41 -10.40 2.45 12.85
CA ASN A 41 -9.14 2.97 13.37
C ASN A 41 -8.70 2.20 14.61
N GLY A 42 -7.39 1.97 14.73
CA GLY A 42 -6.81 1.28 15.89
C GLY A 42 -6.90 -0.24 15.88
N VAL A 43 -7.54 -0.89 14.87
CA VAL A 43 -7.67 -2.36 14.83
C VAL A 43 -6.38 -3.10 14.44
N GLY A 44 -5.32 -2.37 13.98
CA GLY A 44 -4.03 -2.96 13.66
C GLY A 44 -3.61 -2.90 12.19
N LYS A 45 -4.38 -2.22 11.32
CA LYS A 45 -4.11 -2.14 9.86
C LYS A 45 -2.71 -1.61 9.53
N THR A 46 -2.35 -0.43 10.05
CA THR A 46 -1.00 0.16 9.89
C THR A 46 0.09 -0.75 10.47
N THR A 47 -0.19 -1.41 11.61
CA THR A 47 0.76 -2.36 12.22
C THR A 47 0.99 -3.56 11.31
N LEU A 48 -0.05 -4.03 10.60
CA LEU A 48 0.06 -5.08 9.60
C LEU A 48 1.07 -4.69 8.51
N LEU A 49 0.90 -3.53 7.87
CA LEU A 49 1.81 -3.05 6.83
C LEU A 49 3.24 -2.84 7.37
N LYS A 50 3.37 -2.23 8.56
CA LYS A 50 4.67 -2.06 9.22
C LYS A 50 5.35 -3.39 9.54
N THR A 51 4.58 -4.43 9.87
CA THR A 51 5.12 -5.77 10.12
C THR A 51 5.60 -6.41 8.82
N VAL A 52 4.85 -6.28 7.73
CA VAL A 52 5.30 -6.71 6.39
C VAL A 52 6.59 -6.02 5.99
N MET A 53 6.73 -4.72 6.28
CA MET A 53 7.94 -3.93 5.99
C MET A 53 9.11 -4.16 6.96
N GLY A 54 8.96 -5.05 7.96
CA GLY A 54 9.99 -5.30 8.95
C GLY A 54 10.26 -4.14 9.92
N LEU A 55 9.39 -3.13 9.94
CA LEU A 55 9.44 -1.98 10.86
C LEU A 55 8.92 -2.36 12.26
N VAL A 56 8.03 -3.34 12.32
CA VAL A 56 7.56 -3.98 13.54
C VAL A 56 7.88 -5.47 13.41
N LYS A 57 8.47 -6.07 14.44
CA LYS A 57 8.84 -7.49 14.38
C LYS A 57 7.62 -8.38 14.59
N ALA A 58 7.48 -9.38 13.71
CA ALA A 58 6.58 -10.50 13.97
C ALA A 58 7.14 -11.33 15.12
N ARG A 59 6.31 -11.61 16.12
CA ARG A 59 6.63 -12.51 17.24
C ARG A 59 6.36 -13.97 16.89
N GLU A 60 5.31 -14.20 16.09
CA GLU A 60 4.90 -15.52 15.60
C GLU A 60 4.37 -15.40 14.17
N GLY A 61 4.25 -16.53 13.49
CA GLY A 61 3.76 -16.60 12.13
C GLY A 61 4.85 -16.42 11.09
N ARG A 62 4.44 -16.36 9.82
CA ARG A 62 5.36 -16.20 8.67
C ARG A 62 4.83 -15.22 7.66
N ILE A 63 5.74 -14.52 7.00
CA ILE A 63 5.48 -13.60 5.89
C ILE A 63 6.28 -14.09 4.69
N LEU A 64 5.57 -14.46 3.62
CA LEU A 64 6.18 -15.00 2.42
C LEU A 64 5.99 -14.03 1.24
N LEU A 65 7.06 -13.69 0.55
CA LEU A 65 7.05 -12.91 -0.69
C LEU A 65 7.47 -13.83 -1.85
N ASN A 66 6.60 -14.06 -2.83
CA ASN A 66 6.82 -15.03 -3.91
C ASN A 66 7.29 -16.41 -3.39
N GLY A 67 6.75 -16.87 -2.26
CA GLY A 67 7.12 -18.12 -1.60
C GLY A 67 8.39 -18.07 -0.74
N GLN A 68 9.16 -16.99 -0.80
CA GLN A 68 10.35 -16.79 0.03
C GLN A 68 9.97 -16.22 1.39
N ASP A 69 10.46 -16.83 2.48
CA ASP A 69 10.25 -16.30 3.84
C ASP A 69 11.06 -15.01 4.04
N ILE A 70 10.35 -13.90 4.25
CA ILE A 70 10.90 -12.57 4.52
C ILE A 70 10.64 -12.11 5.96
N THR A 71 10.15 -13.01 6.82
CA THR A 71 9.78 -12.70 8.20
C THR A 71 10.95 -12.02 8.93
N ASN A 72 10.66 -10.85 9.50
CA ASN A 72 11.65 -10.06 10.23
C ASN A 72 12.91 -9.64 9.44
N TRP A 73 12.87 -9.66 8.11
CA TRP A 73 13.94 -9.05 7.33
C TRP A 73 14.02 -7.56 7.62
N PRO A 74 15.21 -6.96 7.50
CA PRO A 74 15.34 -5.51 7.58
C PRO A 74 14.66 -4.83 6.38
N SER A 75 14.03 -3.68 6.60
CA SER A 75 13.19 -2.96 5.63
C SER A 75 13.90 -2.71 4.30
N HIS A 76 15.20 -2.37 4.31
CA HIS A 76 15.97 -2.15 3.07
C HIS A 76 16.07 -3.41 2.20
N LYS A 77 16.13 -4.62 2.79
CA LYS A 77 16.09 -5.88 2.04
C LYS A 77 14.70 -6.14 1.47
N ILE A 78 13.65 -5.85 2.22
CA ILE A 78 12.26 -5.99 1.80
C ILE A 78 11.98 -5.07 0.61
N THR A 79 12.40 -3.81 0.68
CA THR A 79 12.27 -2.86 -0.44
C THR A 79 13.01 -3.35 -1.68
N ARG A 80 14.27 -3.82 -1.54
CA ARG A 80 15.04 -4.40 -2.66
C ARG A 80 14.44 -5.69 -3.20
N ALA A 81 13.67 -6.44 -2.41
CA ALA A 81 12.92 -7.60 -2.88
C ALA A 81 11.67 -7.21 -3.70
N GLY A 82 11.34 -5.92 -3.79
CA GLY A 82 10.30 -5.35 -4.65
C GLY A 82 9.01 -5.01 -3.93
N ILE A 83 9.04 -4.73 -2.63
CA ILE A 83 7.90 -4.15 -1.91
C ILE A 83 8.11 -2.65 -1.79
N GLY A 84 7.16 -1.86 -2.30
CA GLY A 84 7.07 -0.43 -2.07
C GLY A 84 6.06 -0.12 -0.97
N TYR A 85 6.32 0.89 -0.14
CA TYR A 85 5.43 1.28 0.95
C TYR A 85 5.19 2.78 0.97
N VAL A 86 3.93 3.17 0.95
CA VAL A 86 3.46 4.55 1.16
C VAL A 86 2.75 4.58 2.51
N PRO A 87 3.35 5.18 3.55
CA PRO A 87 2.76 5.26 4.87
C PRO A 87 1.64 6.30 4.95
N GLN A 88 0.80 6.19 5.98
CA GLN A 88 -0.13 7.26 6.38
C GLN A 88 0.66 8.56 6.60
N GLY A 89 0.11 9.70 6.18
CA GLY A 89 0.79 11.00 6.31
C GLY A 89 1.79 11.31 5.21
N ARG A 90 1.86 10.46 4.12
CA ARG A 90 2.61 10.70 2.88
C ARG A 90 4.13 10.62 3.00
N GLU A 91 4.71 11.17 4.05
CA GLU A 91 6.15 11.20 4.36
C GLU A 91 7.04 11.62 3.17
N ILE A 92 6.61 12.65 2.43
CA ILE A 92 7.43 13.28 1.40
C ILE A 92 8.55 14.13 2.04
N PHE A 93 9.57 14.46 1.27
CA PHE A 93 10.60 15.41 1.69
C PHE A 93 10.18 16.85 1.35
N PRO A 94 9.64 17.63 2.30
CA PRO A 94 9.00 18.91 2.00
C PRO A 94 9.96 19.99 1.51
N LYS A 95 11.24 19.89 1.85
CA LYS A 95 12.30 20.82 1.45
C LYS A 95 12.99 20.44 0.13
N LEU A 96 12.66 19.29 -0.43
CA LEU A 96 13.11 18.87 -1.74
C LEU A 96 12.03 19.18 -2.78
N THR A 97 12.45 19.45 -4.00
CA THR A 97 11.57 19.59 -5.16
C THR A 97 10.87 18.28 -5.48
N VAL A 98 9.81 18.32 -6.30
CA VAL A 98 9.16 17.10 -6.84
C VAL A 98 10.19 16.19 -7.50
N TYR A 99 11.05 16.76 -8.36
CA TYR A 99 12.11 16.01 -9.04
C TYR A 99 13.09 15.32 -8.09
N GLU A 100 13.56 16.04 -7.08
CA GLU A 100 14.48 15.48 -6.08
C GLU A 100 13.85 14.40 -5.24
N ASN A 101 12.55 14.54 -4.89
CA ASN A 101 11.79 13.47 -4.24
C ASN A 101 11.74 12.20 -5.11
N LEU A 102 11.47 12.32 -6.41
CA LEU A 102 11.47 11.19 -7.35
C LEU A 102 12.86 10.57 -7.47
N LYS A 103 13.91 11.38 -7.54
CA LYS A 103 15.30 10.91 -7.60
C LYS A 103 15.68 10.03 -6.40
N LEU A 104 15.26 10.40 -5.19
CA LEU A 104 15.45 9.55 -4.01
C LEU A 104 14.72 8.20 -4.11
N GLY A 105 13.56 8.17 -4.76
CA GLY A 105 12.85 6.92 -5.05
C GLY A 105 13.64 6.01 -5.99
N MET A 106 14.34 6.57 -6.99
CA MET A 106 15.19 5.80 -7.91
C MET A 106 16.34 5.07 -7.20
N GLU A 107 16.93 5.69 -6.17
CA GLU A 107 18.02 5.08 -5.38
C GLU A 107 17.56 3.83 -4.60
N ALA A 108 16.27 3.72 -4.35
CA ALA A 108 15.67 2.54 -3.69
C ALA A 108 15.46 1.36 -4.65
N ALA A 109 15.61 1.56 -5.97
CA ALA A 109 15.41 0.51 -6.97
C ALA A 109 16.39 -0.66 -6.77
N ALA A 110 15.87 -1.88 -6.92
CA ALA A 110 16.75 -3.06 -6.95
C ALA A 110 17.59 -3.04 -8.23
N ALA A 111 18.89 -3.36 -8.12
CA ALA A 111 19.85 -3.30 -9.21
C ALA A 111 19.46 -4.09 -10.48
N ASN A 112 18.52 -5.04 -10.37
CA ASN A 112 18.10 -5.95 -11.44
C ASN A 112 16.61 -5.83 -11.82
N LYS A 113 15.90 -4.79 -11.36
CA LYS A 113 14.50 -4.57 -11.72
C LYS A 113 14.37 -3.30 -12.55
N PRO A 114 13.56 -3.30 -13.62
CA PRO A 114 13.27 -2.09 -14.36
C PRO A 114 12.55 -1.10 -13.43
N ALA A 115 13.16 0.04 -13.16
CA ALA A 115 12.49 1.18 -12.58
C ALA A 115 11.54 1.78 -13.63
N PHE A 116 10.48 2.46 -13.20
CA PHE A 116 9.72 3.29 -14.12
C PHE A 116 10.61 4.42 -14.64
N ALA A 117 10.52 4.71 -15.95
CA ALA A 117 11.12 5.92 -16.47
C ALA A 117 10.41 7.15 -15.88
N GLU A 118 11.12 8.28 -15.76
CA GLU A 118 10.56 9.54 -15.24
C GLU A 118 9.33 9.97 -16.07
N GLU A 119 9.36 9.76 -17.38
CA GLU A 119 8.26 10.03 -18.31
C GLU A 119 7.03 9.19 -18.04
N GLU A 120 7.19 7.92 -17.66
CA GLU A 120 6.06 7.04 -17.29
C GLU A 120 5.41 7.53 -16.00
N ILE A 121 6.19 7.97 -15.02
CA ILE A 121 5.68 8.57 -13.78
C ILE A 121 4.90 9.86 -14.08
N TYR A 122 5.42 10.70 -14.97
CA TYR A 122 4.72 11.92 -15.37
C TYR A 122 3.48 11.67 -16.25
N ALA A 123 3.44 10.55 -16.95
CA ALA A 123 2.22 10.13 -17.66
C ALA A 123 1.12 9.69 -16.68
N LEU A 124 1.48 9.01 -15.59
CA LEU A 124 0.56 8.63 -14.52
C LEU A 124 0.13 9.83 -13.67
N PHE A 125 1.03 10.78 -13.42
CA PHE A 125 0.83 11.95 -12.56
C PHE A 125 1.22 13.25 -13.27
N PRO A 126 0.41 13.74 -14.24
CA PRO A 126 0.77 14.92 -15.05
C PRO A 126 1.07 16.18 -14.23
N ILE A 127 0.37 16.36 -13.11
CA ILE A 127 0.57 17.51 -12.22
C ILE A 127 1.99 17.55 -11.62
N LEU A 128 2.63 16.40 -11.43
CA LEU A 128 4.01 16.33 -10.93
C LEU A 128 5.02 16.82 -11.97
N LYS A 129 4.71 16.64 -13.27
CA LYS A 129 5.52 17.21 -14.36
C LYS A 129 5.46 18.73 -14.36
N GLU A 130 4.25 19.28 -14.24
CA GLU A 130 4.02 20.72 -14.15
C GLU A 130 4.79 21.34 -12.97
N PHE A 131 4.74 20.67 -11.81
CA PHE A 131 5.36 21.15 -10.58
C PHE A 131 6.76 20.57 -10.32
N ARG A 132 7.44 20.08 -11.35
CA ARG A 132 8.74 19.38 -11.23
C ARG A 132 9.77 20.12 -10.38
N ARG A 133 9.81 21.46 -10.47
CA ARG A 133 10.75 22.34 -9.74
C ARG A 133 10.18 22.90 -8.43
N ARG A 134 8.90 22.62 -8.12
CA ARG A 134 8.26 23.11 -6.90
C ARG A 134 8.69 22.25 -5.71
N LEU A 135 8.89 22.88 -4.55
CA LEU A 135 9.16 22.15 -3.30
C LEU A 135 7.95 21.28 -2.92
N GLY A 136 8.20 20.07 -2.45
CA GLY A 136 7.14 19.14 -2.03
C GLY A 136 6.22 19.72 -0.96
N GLY A 137 6.76 20.50 -0.04
CA GLY A 137 5.98 21.17 1.01
C GLY A 137 5.00 22.23 0.50
N ASN A 138 5.19 22.73 -0.73
CA ASN A 138 4.31 23.75 -1.36
C ASN A 138 3.22 23.12 -2.25
N LEU A 139 3.10 21.80 -2.26
CA LEU A 139 2.04 21.07 -2.93
C LEU A 139 0.79 20.96 -2.05
N SER A 140 -0.39 20.89 -2.67
CA SER A 140 -1.63 20.53 -1.94
C SER A 140 -1.54 19.12 -1.36
N GLY A 141 -2.40 18.81 -0.39
CA GLY A 141 -2.41 17.48 0.22
C GLY A 141 -2.59 16.33 -0.77
N GLY A 142 -3.46 16.49 -1.79
CA GLY A 142 -3.63 15.50 -2.84
C GLY A 142 -2.41 15.36 -3.74
N GLN A 143 -1.75 16.48 -4.10
CA GLN A 143 -0.51 16.47 -4.89
C GLN A 143 0.66 15.84 -4.12
N GLN A 144 0.72 16.07 -2.81
CA GLN A 144 1.71 15.39 -1.96
C GLN A 144 1.46 13.88 -1.91
N GLN A 145 0.20 13.43 -1.90
CA GLN A 145 -0.14 12.01 -1.96
C GLN A 145 0.26 11.39 -3.28
N GLN A 146 0.00 12.08 -4.41
CA GLN A 146 0.46 11.66 -5.72
C GLN A 146 2.00 11.58 -5.78
N LEU A 147 2.70 12.56 -5.21
CA LEU A 147 4.17 12.53 -5.11
C LEU A 147 4.68 11.37 -4.25
N ALA A 148 4.03 11.07 -3.13
CA ALA A 148 4.41 9.95 -2.27
C ALA A 148 4.28 8.61 -3.00
N ILE A 149 3.18 8.41 -3.73
CA ILE A 149 2.96 7.20 -4.55
C ILE A 149 3.98 7.15 -5.70
N ALA A 150 4.15 8.23 -6.44
CA ALA A 150 5.08 8.34 -7.56
C ALA A 150 6.53 8.03 -7.15
N ARG A 151 6.97 8.55 -5.99
CA ARG A 151 8.31 8.29 -5.43
C ARG A 151 8.54 6.82 -5.13
N VAL A 152 7.52 6.09 -4.70
CA VAL A 152 7.63 4.66 -4.45
C VAL A 152 7.57 3.88 -5.76
N LEU A 153 6.67 4.25 -6.68
CA LEU A 153 6.51 3.57 -7.97
C LEU A 153 7.77 3.62 -8.83
N ILE A 154 8.50 4.75 -8.83
CA ILE A 154 9.70 4.92 -9.66
C ILE A 154 10.79 3.88 -9.34
N SER A 155 10.76 3.28 -8.16
CA SER A 155 11.66 2.17 -7.80
C SER A 155 11.30 0.84 -8.46
N GLY A 156 10.16 0.74 -9.16
CA GLY A 156 9.70 -0.47 -9.83
C GLY A 156 9.26 -1.60 -8.89
N PRO A 157 8.39 -1.34 -7.91
CA PRO A 157 7.93 -2.39 -7.01
C PRO A 157 7.05 -3.40 -7.73
N SER A 158 7.09 -4.67 -7.30
CA SER A 158 6.13 -5.70 -7.74
C SER A 158 4.90 -5.79 -6.83
N LEU A 159 5.02 -5.24 -5.61
CA LEU A 159 3.95 -5.11 -4.62
C LEU A 159 3.99 -3.72 -4.01
N LEU A 160 2.87 -3.02 -4.04
CA LEU A 160 2.69 -1.69 -3.45
C LEU A 160 1.82 -1.81 -2.20
N LEU A 161 2.33 -1.36 -1.07
CA LEU A 161 1.60 -1.24 0.18
C LEU A 161 1.17 0.21 0.37
N LEU A 162 -0.12 0.46 0.59
CA LEU A 162 -0.70 1.78 0.78
C LEU A 162 -1.46 1.85 2.11
N ASP A 163 -1.11 2.80 2.95
CA ASP A 163 -1.72 3.02 4.26
C ASP A 163 -2.61 4.26 4.22
N GLU A 164 -3.93 4.06 4.12
CA GLU A 164 -4.98 5.09 4.07
C GLU A 164 -4.68 6.22 3.05
N PRO A 165 -4.44 5.88 1.76
CA PRO A 165 -3.96 6.85 0.76
C PRO A 165 -4.97 7.95 0.46
N THR A 166 -6.24 7.80 0.86
CA THR A 166 -7.28 8.80 0.61
C THR A 166 -7.56 9.71 1.80
N GLU A 167 -6.80 9.57 2.89
CA GLU A 167 -7.00 10.42 4.07
C GLU A 167 -6.64 11.87 3.77
N GLY A 168 -7.55 12.80 4.11
CA GLY A 168 -7.32 14.23 3.99
C GLY A 168 -7.10 14.75 2.56
N ILE A 169 -7.60 14.03 1.54
CA ILE A 169 -7.57 14.47 0.14
C ILE A 169 -8.97 14.68 -0.41
N GLN A 170 -9.07 15.49 -1.46
CA GLN A 170 -10.33 15.77 -2.15
C GLN A 170 -10.84 14.52 -2.88
N PRO A 171 -12.18 14.33 -2.99
CA PRO A 171 -12.76 13.17 -3.67
C PRO A 171 -12.28 12.98 -5.12
N SER A 172 -12.10 14.06 -5.89
CA SER A 172 -11.60 13.99 -7.26
C SER A 172 -10.20 13.37 -7.34
N ILE A 173 -9.29 13.77 -6.43
CA ILE A 173 -7.94 13.21 -6.38
C ILE A 173 -7.96 11.75 -5.90
N ALA A 174 -8.86 11.39 -5.00
CA ALA A 174 -9.05 10.00 -4.60
C ALA A 174 -9.45 9.12 -5.79
N ILE A 175 -10.39 9.59 -6.63
CA ILE A 175 -10.78 8.90 -7.86
C ILE A 175 -9.60 8.74 -8.82
N GLU A 176 -8.81 9.79 -9.04
CA GLU A 176 -7.61 9.73 -9.89
C GLU A 176 -6.61 8.68 -9.37
N ILE A 177 -6.31 8.68 -8.06
CA ILE A 177 -5.44 7.68 -7.44
C ILE A 177 -6.04 6.28 -7.64
N GLY A 178 -7.33 6.09 -7.45
CA GLY A 178 -8.02 4.82 -7.67
C GLY A 178 -7.83 4.29 -9.10
N ASN A 179 -8.02 5.15 -10.10
CA ASN A 179 -7.82 4.80 -11.52
C ASN A 179 -6.37 4.41 -11.80
N ILE A 180 -5.41 5.15 -11.23
CA ILE A 180 -3.97 4.82 -11.36
C ILE A 180 -3.67 3.45 -10.74
N LEU A 181 -4.19 3.16 -9.55
CA LEU A 181 -3.98 1.84 -8.91
C LEU A 181 -4.56 0.70 -9.76
N ARG A 182 -5.74 0.88 -10.34
CA ARG A 182 -6.33 -0.09 -11.27
C ARG A 182 -5.45 -0.29 -12.49
N GLN A 183 -5.01 0.78 -13.13
CA GLN A 183 -4.09 0.74 -14.27
C GLN A 183 -2.78 0.00 -13.93
N LEU A 184 -2.18 0.27 -12.78
CA LEU A 184 -0.96 -0.41 -12.33
C LEU A 184 -1.17 -1.90 -12.13
N ALA A 185 -2.31 -2.30 -11.57
CA ALA A 185 -2.63 -3.70 -11.37
C ALA A 185 -2.91 -4.43 -12.68
N GLU A 186 -3.74 -3.85 -13.55
CA GLU A 186 -4.23 -4.49 -14.78
C GLU A 186 -3.17 -4.50 -15.89
N GLU A 187 -2.47 -3.38 -16.13
CA GLU A 187 -1.57 -3.21 -17.26
C GLU A 187 -0.11 -3.52 -16.90
N LYS A 188 0.33 -3.19 -15.68
CA LYS A 188 1.72 -3.39 -15.24
C LYS A 188 1.90 -4.64 -14.37
N GLY A 189 0.80 -5.29 -13.96
CA GLY A 189 0.84 -6.49 -13.11
C GLY A 189 1.35 -6.24 -11.70
N ILE A 190 1.34 -4.99 -11.24
CA ILE A 190 1.74 -4.62 -9.87
C ILE A 190 0.62 -5.02 -8.92
N ALA A 191 0.94 -5.82 -7.91
CA ALA A 191 -0.01 -6.13 -6.85
C ALA A 191 -0.12 -4.94 -5.88
N VAL A 192 -1.31 -4.74 -5.32
CA VAL A 192 -1.55 -3.69 -4.32
C VAL A 192 -2.14 -4.31 -3.06
N LEU A 193 -1.55 -4.03 -1.91
CA LEU A 193 -2.17 -4.24 -0.61
C LEU A 193 -2.54 -2.87 -0.04
N LEU A 194 -3.82 -2.60 -0.04
CA LEU A 194 -4.41 -1.35 0.41
C LEU A 194 -4.97 -1.52 1.82
N VAL A 195 -4.67 -0.61 2.70
CA VAL A 195 -5.35 -0.44 3.98
C VAL A 195 -6.24 0.78 3.89
N GLU A 196 -7.53 0.61 4.14
CA GLU A 196 -8.51 1.69 3.99
C GLU A 196 -9.67 1.58 4.99
N GLN A 197 -10.27 2.73 5.28
CA GLN A 197 -11.49 2.84 6.06
C GLN A 197 -12.67 3.32 5.21
N LYS A 198 -12.39 4.08 4.13
CA LYS A 198 -13.43 4.62 3.25
C LYS A 198 -13.98 3.55 2.33
N ILE A 199 -15.20 3.11 2.62
CA ILE A 199 -15.89 2.05 1.88
C ILE A 199 -16.05 2.40 0.41
N ASP A 200 -16.45 3.62 0.09
CA ASP A 200 -16.71 4.04 -1.30
C ASP A 200 -15.45 3.95 -2.17
N PHE A 201 -14.29 4.35 -1.63
CA PHE A 201 -13.03 4.21 -2.33
C PHE A 201 -12.63 2.74 -2.47
N ALA A 202 -12.68 1.97 -1.39
CA ALA A 202 -12.35 0.55 -1.42
C ALA A 202 -13.22 -0.19 -2.45
N ARG A 203 -14.54 0.07 -2.47
CA ARG A 203 -15.48 -0.51 -3.45
C ARG A 203 -15.09 -0.25 -4.91
N GLN A 204 -14.53 0.93 -5.20
CA GLN A 204 -14.14 1.32 -6.56
C GLN A 204 -12.93 0.55 -7.07
N VAL A 205 -11.98 0.22 -6.17
CA VAL A 205 -10.66 -0.27 -6.59
C VAL A 205 -10.37 -1.73 -6.25
N THR A 206 -11.07 -2.32 -5.30
CA THR A 206 -10.73 -3.63 -4.70
C THR A 206 -11.16 -4.80 -5.59
N ASP A 207 -10.29 -5.82 -5.71
CA ASP A 207 -10.62 -7.13 -6.28
C ASP A 207 -10.95 -8.14 -5.17
N TYR A 208 -10.19 -8.12 -4.07
CA TYR A 208 -10.36 -9.00 -2.92
C TYR A 208 -10.22 -8.23 -1.62
N PHE A 209 -11.06 -8.49 -0.63
CA PHE A 209 -11.03 -7.80 0.64
C PHE A 209 -10.80 -8.73 1.83
N TYR A 210 -10.20 -8.16 2.86
CA TYR A 210 -10.15 -8.68 4.22
C TYR A 210 -10.74 -7.65 5.16
N PHE A 211 -11.53 -8.10 6.13
CA PHE A 211 -12.01 -7.24 7.20
C PHE A 211 -11.26 -7.56 8.48
N MET A 212 -10.64 -6.54 9.09
CA MET A 212 -9.83 -6.67 10.30
C MET A 212 -10.56 -6.12 11.52
N GLU A 213 -10.65 -6.93 12.56
CA GLU A 213 -11.08 -6.53 13.89
C GLU A 213 -10.06 -7.00 14.94
N ARG A 214 -9.70 -6.11 15.85
CA ARG A 214 -8.80 -6.42 16.98
C ARG A 214 -7.58 -7.26 16.59
N GLY A 215 -6.96 -6.89 15.47
CA GLY A 215 -5.73 -7.55 14.99
C GLY A 215 -5.92 -8.91 14.34
N LYS A 216 -7.16 -9.31 14.01
CA LYS A 216 -7.48 -10.56 13.29
C LYS A 216 -8.27 -10.27 12.04
N MET A 217 -8.10 -11.13 11.01
CA MET A 217 -9.02 -11.14 9.87
C MET A 217 -10.27 -11.92 10.27
N VAL A 218 -11.44 -11.26 10.20
CA VAL A 218 -12.74 -11.86 10.64
C VAL A 218 -13.65 -12.17 9.46
N LYS A 219 -13.45 -11.52 8.31
CA LYS A 219 -14.19 -11.77 7.07
C LYS A 219 -13.27 -11.53 5.87
N GLU A 220 -13.49 -12.27 4.80
CA GLU A 220 -12.77 -12.10 3.54
C GLU A 220 -13.63 -12.53 2.36
N GLY A 221 -13.29 -12.07 1.16
CA GLY A 221 -13.97 -12.48 -0.08
C GLY A 221 -13.65 -11.61 -1.28
N GLU A 222 -14.23 -11.95 -2.42
CA GLU A 222 -14.15 -11.14 -3.64
C GLU A 222 -15.06 -9.91 -3.51
N ALA A 223 -14.59 -8.77 -4.03
CA ALA A 223 -15.31 -7.50 -3.91
C ALA A 223 -16.71 -7.53 -4.58
N VAL A 224 -16.89 -8.33 -5.63
CA VAL A 224 -18.17 -8.51 -6.31
C VAL A 224 -19.22 -9.22 -5.45
N SER A 225 -18.82 -9.98 -4.44
CA SER A 225 -19.70 -10.71 -3.52
C SER A 225 -19.99 -9.96 -2.22
N LEU A 226 -19.43 -8.74 -2.06
CA LEU A 226 -19.51 -7.96 -0.83
C LEU A 226 -20.87 -7.28 -0.69
N ASP A 227 -21.60 -7.56 0.40
CA ASP A 227 -22.65 -6.67 0.86
C ASP A 227 -22.02 -5.50 1.63
N PHE A 228 -21.88 -4.37 0.93
CA PHE A 228 -21.30 -3.16 1.52
C PHE A 228 -22.16 -2.56 2.64
N ARG A 229 -23.46 -2.90 2.73
CA ARG A 229 -24.34 -2.45 3.82
C ARG A 229 -23.96 -3.16 5.12
N GLU A 230 -23.71 -4.48 5.03
CA GLU A 230 -23.22 -5.27 6.17
C GLU A 230 -21.87 -4.76 6.68
N LEU A 231 -20.96 -4.35 5.77
CA LEU A 231 -19.68 -3.75 6.16
C LEU A 231 -19.83 -2.37 6.80
N GLN A 232 -20.80 -1.56 6.36
CA GLN A 232 -21.08 -0.26 6.99
C GLN A 232 -21.48 -0.42 8.45
N GLU A 233 -22.28 -1.43 8.80
CA GLU A 233 -22.64 -1.73 10.17
C GLU A 233 -21.43 -2.07 11.05
N HIS A 234 -20.46 -2.82 10.51
CA HIS A 234 -19.21 -3.14 11.21
C HIS A 234 -18.25 -1.96 11.36
N ILE A 235 -18.31 -0.95 10.47
CA ILE A 235 -17.44 0.23 10.52
C ILE A 235 -18.09 1.39 11.29
N ALA A 236 -19.42 1.50 11.30
CA ALA A 236 -20.18 2.66 11.83
C ALA A 236 -20.45 2.63 13.35
N VAL A 237 -20.26 1.51 14.06
CA VAL A 237 -20.55 1.39 15.52
C VAL A 237 -19.36 1.76 16.39
#